data_22033fe199759274d753e3e29c9d4772
#
_entry.id   22033fe199759274d753e3e29c9d4772
#
_cell.length_a   1.000
_cell.length_b   1.000
_cell.length_c   1.000
_cell.angle_alpha   90.00
_cell.angle_beta   90.00
_cell.angle_gamma   90.00
#
_symmetry.space_group_name_H-M   'P 1'
#
loop_
_entity.id
_entity.type
_entity.pdbx_description
1 polymer ?
#
loop_
_entity_poly.entity_id
_entity_poly.type
_entity_poly.pdbx_seq_one_letter_code
_entity_poly.pdbx_strand_id
1 'polypeptide(L)'
;MDFLHRVSTTMLLVGALVTLFNSPARADDKLYKAFGEKPGLVHITQDLVTNLLADPRTSAYFEGVSLRRLNEKLVEQFCVLTGGPCEYTGRTMKRTHEGLNIDRAAFNALVEDLQKAMDKNNVPFRSQNKLLSKLAPMYRDIEERD
;
A
#
# COMPACT_ATOMS: atom_id res chain seq x y z
N MET A 1 40.84 -64.02 -41.01
CA MET A 1 40.01 -63.08 -41.79
C MET A 1 39.10 -62.39 -40.81
N ASP A 2 39.57 -61.20 -40.36
CA ASP A 2 39.03 -60.51 -39.21
C ASP A 2 38.06 -59.44 -39.67
N PHE A 3 36.83 -59.49 -39.21
CA PHE A 3 35.83 -58.45 -39.43
C PHE A 3 35.63 -57.64 -38.15
N LEU A 4 36.34 -56.52 -38.09
CA LEU A 4 36.20 -55.54 -37.01
C LEU A 4 34.89 -54.80 -37.15
N HIS A 5 33.93 -54.96 -36.20
CA HIS A 5 32.73 -54.13 -36.07
C HIS A 5 33.07 -52.89 -35.30
N ARG A 6 33.09 -51.75 -36.00
CA ARG A 6 33.10 -50.40 -35.37
C ARG A 6 31.72 -50.10 -34.83
N VAL A 7 31.60 -50.08 -33.53
CA VAL A 7 30.41 -49.52 -32.85
C VAL A 7 30.62 -48.03 -32.74
N SER A 8 29.82 -47.27 -33.49
CA SER A 8 29.77 -45.79 -33.41
C SER A 8 28.86 -45.39 -32.29
N THR A 9 29.44 -44.91 -31.20
CA THR A 9 28.68 -44.40 -30.05
C THR A 9 28.26 -42.96 -30.33
N THR A 10 27.01 -42.76 -30.73
CA THR A 10 26.42 -41.42 -30.91
C THR A 10 26.03 -40.90 -29.55
N MET A 11 26.80 -39.96 -29.02
CA MET A 11 26.55 -39.27 -27.77
C MET A 11 25.49 -38.17 -27.99
N LEU A 12 24.26 -38.43 -27.57
CA LEU A 12 23.16 -37.44 -27.55
C LEU A 12 23.40 -36.46 -26.40
N LEU A 13 23.84 -35.25 -26.73
CA LEU A 13 23.85 -34.10 -25.84
C LEU A 13 22.42 -33.59 -25.64
N VAL A 14 21.79 -33.96 -24.54
CA VAL A 14 20.53 -33.35 -24.08
C VAL A 14 20.87 -32.01 -23.47
N GLY A 15 20.71 -30.96 -24.26
CA GLY A 15 20.81 -29.59 -23.78
C GLY A 15 19.63 -29.27 -22.86
N ALA A 16 19.84 -29.21 -21.55
CA ALA A 16 18.87 -28.71 -20.60
C ALA A 16 18.68 -27.19 -20.80
N LEU A 17 17.59 -26.81 -21.43
CA LEU A 17 17.16 -25.41 -21.56
C LEU A 17 16.71 -24.93 -20.21
N VAL A 18 17.59 -24.29 -19.43
CA VAL A 18 17.25 -23.60 -18.19
C VAL A 18 16.51 -22.33 -18.57
N THR A 19 15.20 -22.37 -18.59
CA THR A 19 14.36 -21.17 -18.67
C THR A 19 14.49 -20.43 -17.35
N LEU A 20 15.30 -19.38 -17.34
CA LEU A 20 15.32 -18.38 -16.27
C LEU A 20 13.96 -17.70 -16.25
N PHE A 21 13.08 -18.13 -15.34
CA PHE A 21 11.89 -17.38 -15.02
C PHE A 21 12.35 -16.07 -14.39
N ASN A 22 12.42 -15.01 -15.20
CA ASN A 22 12.50 -13.64 -14.71
C ASN A 22 11.18 -13.35 -13.99
N SER A 23 11.12 -13.63 -12.69
CA SER A 23 10.06 -13.09 -11.85
C SER A 23 10.15 -11.57 -11.93
N PRO A 24 9.06 -10.86 -12.26
CA PRO A 24 9.08 -9.40 -12.23
C PRO A 24 9.59 -8.97 -10.86
N ALA A 25 10.54 -8.05 -10.83
CA ALA A 25 11.09 -7.51 -9.59
C ALA A 25 9.93 -7.07 -8.71
N ARG A 26 9.70 -7.82 -7.63
CA ARG A 26 8.65 -7.51 -6.67
C ARG A 26 9.01 -6.14 -6.09
N ALA A 27 8.12 -5.16 -6.23
CA ALA A 27 8.26 -3.89 -5.55
C ALA A 27 8.69 -4.16 -4.10
N ASP A 28 9.66 -3.38 -3.60
CA ASP A 28 10.26 -3.60 -2.29
C ASP A 28 9.16 -3.64 -1.20
N ASP A 29 8.77 -4.84 -0.78
CA ASP A 29 7.70 -5.09 0.20
C ASP A 29 8.12 -4.81 1.65
N LYS A 30 9.34 -4.31 1.85
CA LYS A 30 9.88 -4.00 3.19
C LYS A 30 9.03 -3.00 3.95
N LEU A 31 8.47 -2.01 3.23
CA LEU A 31 7.60 -1.04 3.88
C LEU A 31 6.27 -1.69 4.29
N TYR A 32 5.69 -2.49 3.42
CA TYR A 32 4.46 -3.24 3.71
C TYR A 32 4.62 -4.17 4.94
N LYS A 33 5.75 -4.88 5.02
CA LYS A 33 6.09 -5.70 6.19
C LYS A 33 6.28 -4.88 7.46
N ALA A 34 6.89 -3.71 7.36
CA ALA A 34 7.06 -2.81 8.49
C ALA A 34 5.73 -2.28 9.06
N PHE A 35 4.66 -2.29 8.26
CA PHE A 35 3.29 -1.97 8.66
C PHE A 35 2.51 -3.19 9.16
N GLY A 36 3.14 -4.37 9.29
CA GLY A 36 2.48 -5.60 9.72
C GLY A 36 1.60 -6.24 8.66
N GLU A 37 1.90 -5.94 7.39
CA GLU A 37 1.16 -6.43 6.22
C GLU A 37 -0.34 -6.06 6.29
N LYS A 38 -1.23 -6.83 5.63
CA LYS A 38 -2.66 -6.51 5.64
C LYS A 38 -3.29 -6.48 7.04
N PRO A 39 -2.98 -7.41 7.95
CA PRO A 39 -3.53 -7.34 9.32
C PRO A 39 -3.11 -6.07 10.05
N GLY A 40 -1.85 -5.66 9.97
CA GLY A 40 -1.36 -4.44 10.59
C GLY A 40 -2.01 -3.19 10.00
N LEU A 41 -2.18 -3.13 8.68
CA LEU A 41 -2.89 -2.05 8.01
C LEU A 41 -4.36 -1.95 8.47
N VAL A 42 -5.04 -3.08 8.68
CA VAL A 42 -6.41 -3.08 9.20
C VAL A 42 -6.46 -2.44 10.60
N HIS A 43 -5.55 -2.79 11.50
CA HIS A 43 -5.51 -2.20 12.84
C HIS A 43 -5.21 -0.69 12.78
N ILE A 44 -4.23 -0.28 11.97
CA ILE A 44 -3.86 1.13 11.81
C ILE A 44 -5.03 1.95 11.27
N THR A 45 -5.75 1.46 10.26
CA THR A 45 -6.88 2.20 9.69
C THR A 45 -8.08 2.26 10.63
N GLN A 46 -8.32 1.23 11.43
CA GLN A 46 -9.35 1.25 12.49
C GLN A 46 -9.02 2.28 13.56
N ASP A 47 -7.78 2.33 14.02
CA ASP A 47 -7.33 3.31 15.00
C ASP A 47 -7.35 4.73 14.40
N LEU A 48 -6.95 4.91 13.14
CA LEU A 48 -7.07 6.18 12.43
C LEU A 48 -8.52 6.66 12.39
N VAL A 49 -9.46 5.81 11.96
CA VAL A 49 -10.88 6.19 11.91
C VAL A 49 -11.41 6.55 13.30
N THR A 50 -11.01 5.83 14.33
CA THR A 50 -11.35 6.15 15.72
C THR A 50 -10.86 7.55 16.11
N ASN A 51 -9.61 7.89 15.78
CA ASN A 51 -9.02 9.19 16.06
C ASN A 51 -9.76 10.31 15.30
N LEU A 52 -9.99 10.11 13.99
CA LEU A 52 -10.68 11.07 13.14
C LEU A 52 -12.10 11.42 13.62
N LEU A 53 -12.83 10.44 14.16
CA LEU A 53 -14.16 10.64 14.71
C LEU A 53 -14.13 11.34 16.08
N ALA A 54 -13.03 11.21 16.82
CA ALA A 54 -12.84 11.86 18.12
C ALA A 54 -12.27 13.28 18.00
N ASP A 55 -11.59 13.61 16.91
CA ASP A 55 -10.99 14.93 16.70
C ASP A 55 -12.03 15.90 16.13
N PRO A 56 -12.35 17.01 16.84
CA PRO A 56 -13.32 18.00 16.36
C PRO A 56 -12.90 18.71 15.06
N ARG A 57 -11.62 18.65 14.70
CA ARG A 57 -11.11 19.24 13.44
C ARG A 57 -11.43 18.38 12.22
N THR A 58 -11.75 17.10 12.41
CA THR A 58 -11.97 16.14 11.33
C THR A 58 -13.33 15.46 11.37
N SER A 59 -13.94 15.28 12.53
CA SER A 59 -15.13 14.45 12.73
C SER A 59 -16.31 14.82 11.82
N ALA A 60 -16.54 16.10 11.57
CA ALA A 60 -17.65 16.57 10.72
C ALA A 60 -17.57 16.07 9.27
N TYR A 61 -16.37 15.80 8.74
CA TYR A 61 -16.20 15.28 7.39
C TYR A 61 -16.65 13.82 7.22
N PHE A 62 -16.87 13.12 8.32
CA PHE A 62 -17.24 11.71 8.33
C PHE A 62 -18.71 11.46 8.70
N GLU A 63 -19.52 12.51 8.86
CA GLU A 63 -20.94 12.38 9.09
C GLU A 63 -21.64 11.67 7.92
N GLY A 64 -22.41 10.63 8.21
CA GLY A 64 -23.09 9.84 7.19
C GLY A 64 -22.20 8.92 6.35
N VAL A 65 -20.90 8.89 6.60
CA VAL A 65 -19.97 8.01 5.87
C VAL A 65 -20.06 6.58 6.38
N SER A 66 -20.08 5.60 5.47
CA SER A 66 -19.95 4.19 5.83
C SER A 66 -18.52 3.90 6.33
N LEU A 67 -18.35 3.79 7.64
CA LEU A 67 -17.04 3.54 8.26
C LEU A 67 -16.42 2.22 7.83
N ARG A 68 -17.23 1.19 7.57
CA ARG A 68 -16.75 -0.09 7.03
C ARG A 68 -16.09 0.14 5.67
N ARG A 69 -16.80 0.83 4.75
CA ARG A 69 -16.27 1.11 3.41
C ARG A 69 -15.06 2.04 3.45
N LEU A 70 -15.05 3.02 4.35
CA LEU A 70 -13.89 3.90 4.56
C LEU A 70 -12.66 3.07 4.96
N ASN A 71 -12.78 2.20 5.98
CA ASN A 71 -11.69 1.34 6.41
C ASN A 71 -11.19 0.43 5.27
N GLU A 72 -12.09 -0.20 4.52
CA GLU A 72 -11.73 -1.05 3.37
C GLU A 72 -10.87 -0.26 2.36
N LYS A 73 -11.28 0.97 2.02
CA LYS A 73 -10.56 1.79 1.02
C LYS A 73 -9.24 2.34 1.55
N LEU A 74 -9.14 2.66 2.82
CA LEU A 74 -7.89 3.05 3.46
C LEU A 74 -6.89 1.88 3.50
N VAL A 75 -7.35 0.67 3.82
CA VAL A 75 -6.51 -0.55 3.79
C VAL A 75 -5.97 -0.80 2.38
N GLU A 76 -6.83 -0.74 1.35
CA GLU A 76 -6.41 -0.90 -0.05
C GLU A 76 -5.35 0.17 -0.42
N GLN A 77 -5.62 1.44 -0.12
CA GLN A 77 -4.74 2.55 -0.44
C GLN A 77 -3.37 2.41 0.26
N PHE A 78 -3.37 2.17 1.56
CA PHE A 78 -2.12 2.03 2.31
C PHE A 78 -1.35 0.79 1.89
N CYS A 79 -2.03 -0.30 1.55
CA CYS A 79 -1.42 -1.49 1.01
C CYS A 79 -0.66 -1.20 -0.30
N VAL A 80 -1.30 -0.51 -1.24
CA VAL A 80 -0.65 -0.10 -2.51
C VAL A 80 0.53 0.84 -2.24
N LEU A 81 0.33 1.85 -1.39
CA LEU A 81 1.37 2.84 -1.08
C LEU A 81 2.59 2.24 -0.37
N THR A 82 2.40 1.18 0.39
CA THR A 82 3.48 0.49 1.08
C THR A 82 4.14 -0.62 0.26
N GLY A 83 3.65 -0.89 -0.96
CA GLY A 83 4.19 -1.92 -1.85
C GLY A 83 3.63 -3.32 -1.59
N GLY A 84 2.47 -3.42 -0.95
CA GLY A 84 1.75 -4.68 -0.74
C GLY A 84 1.06 -5.18 -2.02
N PRO A 85 0.60 -6.44 -2.03
CA PRO A 85 -0.01 -7.10 -3.18
C PRO A 85 -1.51 -6.77 -3.28
N CYS A 86 -1.86 -5.49 -3.30
CA CYS A 86 -3.24 -5.01 -3.34
C CYS A 86 -3.51 -4.16 -4.58
N GLU A 87 -4.79 -3.96 -4.86
CA GLU A 87 -5.29 -3.01 -5.84
C GLU A 87 -6.18 -2.00 -5.12
N TYR A 88 -6.06 -0.73 -5.48
CA TYR A 88 -6.95 0.30 -4.98
C TYR A 88 -8.17 0.39 -5.88
N THR A 89 -9.33 0.03 -5.37
CA THR A 89 -10.60 0.03 -6.10
C THR A 89 -11.51 1.20 -5.74
N GLY A 90 -10.96 2.18 -5.01
CA GLY A 90 -11.66 3.42 -4.63
C GLY A 90 -11.73 4.45 -5.75
N ARG A 91 -12.41 5.56 -5.47
CA ARG A 91 -12.42 6.74 -6.33
C ARG A 91 -11.08 7.48 -6.24
N THR A 92 -10.78 8.36 -7.21
CA THR A 92 -9.64 9.28 -7.10
C THR A 92 -9.79 10.18 -5.86
N MET A 93 -8.67 10.67 -5.33
CA MET A 93 -8.69 11.58 -4.17
C MET A 93 -9.54 12.83 -4.45
N LYS A 94 -9.36 13.45 -5.60
CA LYS A 94 -10.17 14.60 -6.02
C LYS A 94 -11.67 14.31 -5.95
N ARG A 95 -12.12 13.20 -6.57
CA ARG A 95 -13.56 12.87 -6.63
C ARG A 95 -14.13 12.42 -5.28
N THR A 96 -13.28 11.91 -4.40
CA THR A 96 -13.72 11.48 -3.05
C THR A 96 -13.94 12.67 -2.13
N HIS A 97 -13.18 13.75 -2.31
CA HIS A 97 -13.17 14.91 -1.42
C HIS A 97 -13.85 16.17 -2.02
N GLU A 98 -14.36 16.05 -3.24
CA GLU A 98 -15.09 17.13 -3.93
C GLU A 98 -16.28 17.61 -3.10
N GLY A 99 -16.38 18.91 -2.88
CA GLY A 99 -17.46 19.56 -2.11
C GLY A 99 -17.29 19.48 -0.60
N LEU A 100 -16.20 18.94 -0.08
CA LEU A 100 -15.96 18.85 1.36
C LEU A 100 -15.30 20.10 1.97
N ASN A 101 -14.79 21.01 1.14
CA ASN A 101 -14.09 22.23 1.59
C ASN A 101 -12.97 21.96 2.60
N ILE A 102 -12.17 20.92 2.33
CA ILE A 102 -11.06 20.52 3.19
C ILE A 102 -9.94 21.55 3.09
N ASP A 103 -9.65 22.20 4.21
CA ASP A 103 -8.55 23.13 4.34
C ASP A 103 -7.25 22.46 4.83
N ARG A 104 -6.18 23.24 4.87
CA ARG A 104 -4.87 22.78 5.36
C ARG A 104 -4.91 22.33 6.82
N ALA A 105 -5.72 22.93 7.65
CA ALA A 105 -5.81 22.60 9.07
C ALA A 105 -6.44 21.21 9.26
N ALA A 106 -7.53 20.93 8.56
CA ALA A 106 -8.18 19.61 8.57
C ALA A 106 -7.25 18.52 8.00
N PHE A 107 -6.54 18.81 6.91
CA PHE A 107 -5.56 17.87 6.35
C PHE A 107 -4.43 17.57 7.34
N ASN A 108 -3.88 18.58 7.99
CA ASN A 108 -2.83 18.38 8.99
C ASN A 108 -3.35 17.59 10.21
N ALA A 109 -4.58 17.83 10.64
CA ALA A 109 -5.21 17.07 11.72
C ALA A 109 -5.31 15.56 11.35
N LEU A 110 -5.70 15.25 10.12
CA LEU A 110 -5.70 13.86 9.64
C LEU A 110 -4.29 13.24 9.69
N VAL A 111 -3.25 13.99 9.29
CA VAL A 111 -1.87 13.51 9.37
C VAL A 111 -1.45 13.22 10.81
N GLU A 112 -1.79 14.09 11.76
CA GLU A 112 -1.53 13.88 13.19
C GLU A 112 -2.24 12.63 13.71
N ASP A 113 -3.50 12.42 13.34
CA ASP A 113 -4.28 11.26 13.76
C ASP A 113 -3.77 9.96 13.14
N LEU A 114 -3.26 10.00 11.91
CA LEU A 114 -2.57 8.88 11.30
C LEU A 114 -1.26 8.56 12.02
N GLN A 115 -0.48 9.57 12.40
CA GLN A 115 0.75 9.36 13.19
C GLN A 115 0.44 8.69 14.52
N LYS A 116 -0.57 9.16 15.27
CA LYS A 116 -1.02 8.51 16.51
C LYS A 116 -1.42 7.05 16.30
N ALA A 117 -2.16 6.76 15.22
CA ALA A 117 -2.55 5.39 14.88
C ALA A 117 -1.33 4.50 14.56
N MET A 118 -0.35 5.02 13.81
CA MET A 118 0.88 4.30 13.51
C MET A 118 1.75 4.08 14.75
N ASP A 119 1.86 5.06 15.64
CA ASP A 119 2.59 4.95 16.91
C ASP A 119 1.98 3.88 17.81
N LYS A 120 0.66 3.88 17.95
CA LYS A 120 -0.08 2.87 18.72
C LYS A 120 0.17 1.45 18.21
N ASN A 121 0.35 1.30 16.91
CA ASN A 121 0.63 0.02 16.25
C ASN A 121 2.14 -0.28 16.11
N ASN A 122 3.00 0.47 16.81
CA ASN A 122 4.45 0.28 16.84
C ASN A 122 5.12 0.32 15.44
N VAL A 123 4.57 1.08 14.50
CA VAL A 123 5.21 1.26 13.19
C VAL A 123 6.49 2.08 13.37
N PRO A 124 7.65 1.63 12.87
CA PRO A 124 8.90 2.39 13.02
C PRO A 124 8.79 3.79 12.40
N PHE A 125 9.26 4.82 13.09
CA PHE A 125 9.17 6.22 12.66
C PHE A 125 9.65 6.47 11.21
N ARG A 126 10.74 5.81 10.81
CA ARG A 126 11.24 5.88 9.42
C ARG A 126 10.22 5.35 8.41
N SER A 127 9.47 4.33 8.78
CA SER A 127 8.41 3.74 7.94
C SER A 127 7.20 4.66 7.87
N GLN A 128 6.80 5.26 9.00
CA GLN A 128 5.75 6.29 9.03
C GLN A 128 6.06 7.43 8.06
N ASN A 129 7.26 8.01 8.13
CA ASN A 129 7.68 9.09 7.24
C ASN A 129 7.65 8.70 5.76
N LYS A 130 7.97 7.44 5.43
CA LYS A 130 7.88 6.95 4.05
C LYS A 130 6.42 6.90 3.56
N LEU A 131 5.46 6.49 4.39
CA LEU A 131 4.04 6.52 4.02
C LEU A 131 3.57 7.97 3.88
N LEU A 132 3.86 8.82 4.86
CA LEU A 132 3.48 10.23 4.85
C LEU A 132 4.02 10.97 3.62
N SER A 133 5.25 10.69 3.19
CA SER A 133 5.82 11.28 1.98
C SER A 133 5.10 10.89 0.69
N LYS A 134 4.41 9.75 0.68
CA LYS A 134 3.59 9.30 -0.45
C LYS A 134 2.18 9.89 -0.41
N LEU A 135 1.68 10.21 0.78
CA LEU A 135 0.37 10.84 0.98
C LEU A 135 0.42 12.36 0.75
N ALA A 136 1.51 13.02 1.12
CA ALA A 136 1.64 14.46 1.06
C ALA A 136 1.32 15.09 -0.32
N PRO A 137 1.72 14.52 -1.47
CA PRO A 137 1.36 15.07 -2.79
C PRO A 137 -0.14 15.05 -3.07
N MET A 138 -0.91 14.15 -2.41
CA MET A 138 -2.36 14.03 -2.60
C MET A 138 -3.13 15.21 -2.05
N TYR A 139 -2.50 16.04 -1.18
CA TYR A 139 -3.11 17.25 -0.67
C TYR A 139 -3.66 18.16 -1.80
N ARG A 140 -2.94 18.25 -2.92
CA ARG A 140 -3.35 19.07 -4.07
C ARG A 140 -4.66 18.62 -4.72
N ASP A 141 -4.99 17.33 -4.58
CA ASP A 141 -6.23 16.74 -5.11
C ASP A 141 -7.37 16.78 -4.10
N ILE A 142 -7.08 17.11 -2.83
CA ILE A 142 -8.01 17.09 -1.71
C ILE A 142 -8.43 18.52 -1.32
N GLU A 143 -7.48 19.46 -1.36
CA GLU A 143 -7.73 20.87 -1.05
C GLU A 143 -8.63 21.50 -2.11
N GLU A 144 -9.75 22.06 -1.68
CA GLU A 144 -10.53 22.97 -2.51
C GLU A 144 -10.00 24.39 -2.31
N ARG A 145 -9.41 24.94 -3.36
CA ARG A 145 -9.00 26.35 -3.39
C ARG A 145 -10.18 27.17 -3.89
N ASP A 146 -10.58 28.14 -3.09
CA ASP A 146 -11.48 29.21 -3.51
C ASP A 146 -10.92 29.99 -4.73
#